data_cfd42ae0cdb7609248756e0d2c82f668
#
_entry.id   cfd42ae0cdb7609248756e0d2c82f668
#
_cell.length_a   1.000
_cell.length_b   1.000
_cell.length_c   1.000
_cell.angle_alpha   90.00
_cell.angle_beta   90.00
_cell.angle_gamma   90.00
#
_symmetry.space_group_name_H-M   'P 1'
#
loop_
_entity.id
_entity.type
_entity.pdbx_description
1 polymer ?
#
loop_
_entity_poly.entity_id
_entity_poly.type
_entity_poly.pdbx_seq_one_letter_code
_entity_poly.pdbx_strand_id
1 'polypeptide(L)'
;MGKTLITPHFSFEELTKTSYVEYKSSVELVAKENLEKLGELAWHLESLRAIIGSPLVITSAARSEELNTALNGSKTSQHLRMEAVDFVPLNKGAKSALKAIVKSGYPFGQLILEKRGLGQIIHFGVGTKREVLYSPKQGVYEAWKE
;
A
#
# COMPACT_ATOMS: atom_id res chain seq x y z
N MET A 1 -18.89 -15.68 -6.61
CA MET A 1 -19.03 -14.90 -5.37
C MET A 1 -18.54 -13.50 -5.57
N GLY A 2 -19.33 -12.53 -5.16
CA GLY A 2 -18.97 -11.12 -5.29
C GLY A 2 -17.89 -10.72 -4.31
N LYS A 3 -17.27 -9.58 -4.58
CA LYS A 3 -16.32 -8.97 -3.66
C LYS A 3 -17.03 -8.31 -2.50
N THR A 4 -16.38 -8.27 -1.34
CA THR A 4 -16.86 -7.58 -0.15
C THR A 4 -16.29 -6.16 -0.13
N LEU A 5 -17.07 -5.18 -0.57
CA LEU A 5 -16.59 -3.80 -0.61
C LEU A 5 -16.43 -3.21 0.80
N ILE A 6 -15.27 -2.63 1.06
CA ILE A 6 -15.02 -1.86 2.28
C ILE A 6 -15.34 -0.39 2.01
N THR A 7 -14.93 0.11 0.85
CA THR A 7 -15.26 1.44 0.33
C THR A 7 -15.69 1.27 -1.13
N PRO A 8 -16.20 2.32 -1.80
CA PRO A 8 -16.75 2.15 -3.15
C PRO A 8 -15.85 1.46 -4.17
N HIS A 9 -14.53 1.60 -4.06
CA HIS A 9 -13.59 1.05 -5.04
C HIS A 9 -12.61 0.00 -4.48
N PHE A 10 -12.67 -0.29 -3.18
CA PHE A 10 -11.71 -1.22 -2.56
C PHE A 10 -12.42 -2.27 -1.74
N SER A 11 -12.05 -3.53 -1.97
CA SER A 11 -12.67 -4.70 -1.35
C SER A 11 -11.77 -5.31 -0.29
N PHE A 12 -12.37 -6.10 0.60
CA PHE A 12 -11.66 -6.90 1.57
C PHE A 12 -10.65 -7.82 0.86
N GLU A 13 -11.08 -8.43 -0.25
CA GLU A 13 -10.27 -9.35 -1.03
C GLU A 13 -9.01 -8.66 -1.59
N GLU A 14 -9.13 -7.42 -2.07
CA GLU A 14 -7.98 -6.67 -2.55
C GLU A 14 -7.01 -6.32 -1.44
N LEU A 15 -7.54 -5.95 -0.25
CA LEU A 15 -6.72 -5.49 0.86
C LEU A 15 -6.08 -6.62 1.66
N THR A 16 -6.46 -7.86 1.40
CA THR A 16 -5.87 -9.05 2.03
C THR A 16 -5.13 -9.93 1.04
N LYS A 17 -4.97 -9.45 -0.18
CA LYS A 17 -4.35 -10.19 -1.28
C LYS A 17 -2.89 -10.53 -0.98
N THR A 18 -2.51 -11.77 -1.25
CA THR A 18 -1.12 -12.19 -1.19
C THR A 18 -0.89 -13.32 -2.20
N SER A 19 0.29 -13.34 -2.82
CA SER A 19 0.69 -14.45 -3.69
C SER A 19 1.18 -15.65 -2.89
N TYR A 20 1.39 -15.48 -1.58
CA TYR A 20 1.82 -16.56 -0.68
C TYR A 20 0.57 -17.24 -0.11
N VAL A 21 0.05 -18.21 -0.86
CA VAL A 21 -1.23 -18.90 -0.57
C VAL A 21 -1.29 -19.47 0.85
N GLU A 22 -0.16 -19.99 1.36
CA GLU A 22 -0.09 -20.57 2.70
C GLU A 22 -0.35 -19.55 3.82
N TYR A 23 -0.22 -18.26 3.55
CA TYR A 23 -0.44 -17.21 4.54
C TYR A 23 -1.77 -16.48 4.37
N LYS A 24 -2.56 -16.84 3.36
CA LYS A 24 -3.81 -16.15 3.06
C LYS A 24 -4.76 -16.14 4.25
N SER A 25 -4.94 -17.29 4.91
CA SER A 25 -5.86 -17.39 6.05
C SER A 25 -5.41 -16.51 7.22
N SER A 26 -4.11 -16.46 7.53
CA SER A 26 -3.60 -15.63 8.62
C SER A 26 -3.78 -14.14 8.31
N VAL A 27 -3.59 -13.71 7.07
CA VAL A 27 -3.79 -12.32 6.66
C VAL A 27 -5.27 -11.94 6.79
N GLU A 28 -6.18 -12.80 6.32
CA GLU A 28 -7.62 -12.56 6.43
C GLU A 28 -8.08 -12.47 7.88
N LEU A 29 -7.53 -13.32 8.75
CA LEU A 29 -7.88 -13.30 10.16
C LEU A 29 -7.47 -11.98 10.83
N VAL A 30 -6.23 -11.54 10.59
CA VAL A 30 -5.73 -10.26 11.14
C VAL A 30 -6.59 -9.10 10.64
N ALA A 31 -6.95 -9.11 9.37
CA ALA A 31 -7.79 -8.06 8.78
C ALA A 31 -9.19 -8.06 9.39
N LYS A 32 -9.79 -9.23 9.60
CA LYS A 32 -11.12 -9.34 10.22
C LYS A 32 -11.13 -8.85 11.67
N GLU A 33 -10.01 -9.04 12.38
CA GLU A 33 -9.87 -8.57 13.75
C GLU A 33 -9.63 -7.06 13.83
N ASN A 34 -9.34 -6.41 12.70
CA ASN A 34 -8.98 -4.99 12.65
C ASN A 34 -9.73 -4.27 11.51
N LEU A 35 -11.01 -4.53 11.36
CA LEU A 35 -11.82 -3.97 10.26
C LEU A 35 -11.86 -2.45 10.26
N GLU A 36 -11.83 -1.83 11.42
CA GLU A 36 -11.81 -0.37 11.51
C GLU A 36 -10.55 0.21 10.87
N LYS A 37 -9.40 -0.35 11.19
CA LYS A 37 -8.12 0.07 10.60
C LYS A 37 -8.08 -0.19 9.10
N LEU A 38 -8.61 -1.33 8.68
CA LEU A 38 -8.68 -1.66 7.27
C LEU A 38 -9.55 -0.65 6.52
N GLY A 39 -10.68 -0.25 7.14
CA GLY A 39 -11.56 0.77 6.58
C GLY A 39 -10.88 2.12 6.45
N GLU A 40 -10.12 2.54 7.45
CA GLU A 40 -9.35 3.78 7.40
C GLU A 40 -8.35 3.75 6.23
N LEU A 41 -7.65 2.63 6.07
CA LEU A 41 -6.69 2.47 4.97
C LEU A 41 -7.39 2.54 3.62
N ALA A 42 -8.56 1.90 3.49
CA ALA A 42 -9.35 1.94 2.26
C ALA A 42 -9.79 3.37 1.91
N TRP A 43 -10.15 4.18 2.90
CA TRP A 43 -10.52 5.58 2.66
C TRP A 43 -9.31 6.42 2.24
N HIS A 44 -8.11 6.14 2.76
CA HIS A 44 -6.90 6.77 2.24
C HIS A 44 -6.73 6.42 0.76
N LEU A 45 -6.97 5.17 0.40
CA LEU A 45 -6.86 4.73 -1.00
C LEU A 45 -7.89 5.41 -1.90
N GLU A 46 -9.11 5.65 -1.41
CA GLU A 46 -10.11 6.40 -2.18
C GLU A 46 -9.60 7.81 -2.47
N SER A 47 -9.02 8.47 -1.48
CA SER A 47 -8.46 9.81 -1.65
C SER A 47 -7.30 9.81 -2.64
N LEU A 48 -6.40 8.84 -2.53
CA LEU A 48 -5.26 8.72 -3.45
C LEU A 48 -5.72 8.45 -4.88
N ARG A 49 -6.74 7.59 -5.02
CA ARG A 49 -7.33 7.28 -6.32
C ARG A 49 -7.86 8.54 -6.99
N ALA A 50 -8.55 9.39 -6.25
CA ALA A 50 -9.08 10.65 -6.76
C ALA A 50 -7.96 11.64 -7.11
N ILE A 51 -6.95 11.76 -6.27
CA ILE A 51 -5.80 12.66 -6.50
C ILE A 51 -5.04 12.26 -7.76
N ILE A 52 -4.77 10.97 -7.92
CA ILE A 52 -4.02 10.44 -9.06
C ILE A 52 -4.87 10.46 -10.33
N GLY A 53 -6.18 10.28 -10.19
CA GLY A 53 -7.08 10.21 -11.32
C GLY A 53 -7.00 8.89 -12.07
N SER A 54 -6.76 7.80 -11.38
CA SER A 54 -6.59 6.46 -11.95
C SER A 54 -7.03 5.40 -10.96
N PRO A 55 -7.61 4.29 -11.43
CA PRO A 55 -7.77 3.12 -10.58
C PRO A 55 -6.41 2.66 -10.05
N LEU A 56 -6.40 2.09 -8.87
CA LEU A 56 -5.18 1.61 -8.22
C LEU A 56 -5.24 0.09 -8.10
N VAL A 57 -4.18 -0.59 -8.52
CA VAL A 57 -4.05 -2.05 -8.37
C VAL A 57 -3.26 -2.29 -7.07
N ILE A 58 -3.90 -2.89 -6.08
CA ILE A 58 -3.26 -3.17 -4.81
C ILE A 58 -2.36 -4.39 -4.94
N THR A 59 -1.10 -4.26 -4.53
CA THR A 59 -0.14 -5.37 -4.55
C THR A 59 0.10 -5.93 -3.15
N SER A 60 -0.03 -5.10 -2.10
CA SER A 60 0.11 -5.54 -0.72
C SER A 60 -0.53 -4.52 0.19
N ALA A 61 -1.33 -4.95 1.15
CA ALA A 61 -1.92 -4.06 2.15
C ALA A 61 -1.80 -4.69 3.55
N ALA A 62 -2.82 -5.41 4.01
CA ALA A 62 -2.74 -6.08 5.30
C ALA A 62 -1.68 -7.18 5.28
N ARG A 63 -0.99 -7.36 6.39
CA ARG A 63 0.05 -8.36 6.52
C ARG A 63 -0.04 -9.01 7.89
N SER A 64 0.01 -10.35 7.94
CA SER A 64 0.15 -11.09 9.21
C SER A 64 1.63 -11.12 9.60
N GLU A 65 1.91 -11.45 10.85
CA GLU A 65 3.31 -11.60 11.31
C GLU A 65 4.01 -12.72 10.52
N GLU A 66 3.32 -13.81 10.26
CA GLU A 66 3.85 -14.95 9.51
C GLU A 66 4.25 -14.53 8.10
N LEU A 67 3.36 -13.82 7.39
CA LEU A 67 3.67 -13.33 6.05
C LEU A 67 4.80 -12.32 6.07
N ASN A 68 4.80 -11.41 7.03
CA ASN A 68 5.84 -10.39 7.15
C ASN A 68 7.23 -11.03 7.35
N THR A 69 7.30 -12.07 8.18
CA THR A 69 8.54 -12.82 8.39
C THR A 69 8.99 -13.51 7.10
N ALA A 70 8.06 -14.12 6.37
CA ALA A 70 8.36 -14.79 5.10
C ALA A 70 8.89 -13.80 4.05
N LEU A 71 8.45 -12.55 4.09
CA LEU A 71 8.89 -11.49 3.18
C LEU A 71 10.13 -10.75 3.66
N ASN A 72 10.72 -11.15 4.79
CA ASN A 72 11.84 -10.45 5.44
C ASN A 72 11.48 -8.99 5.73
N GLY A 73 10.23 -8.74 6.08
CA GLY A 73 9.77 -7.39 6.43
C GLY A 73 10.28 -6.96 7.80
N SER A 74 10.33 -5.65 8.02
CA SER A 74 10.68 -5.09 9.32
C SER A 74 9.65 -5.50 10.37
N LYS A 75 10.11 -5.81 11.58
CA LYS A 75 9.22 -6.13 12.71
C LYS A 75 8.31 -4.95 13.07
N THR A 76 8.67 -3.74 12.64
CA THR A 76 7.88 -2.53 12.86
C THR A 76 7.16 -2.06 11.60
N SER A 77 7.01 -2.93 10.60
CA SER A 77 6.35 -2.59 9.34
C SER A 77 4.93 -2.08 9.58
N GLN A 78 4.59 -0.97 8.91
CA GLN A 78 3.24 -0.42 8.97
C GLN A 78 2.20 -1.35 8.34
N HIS A 79 2.59 -2.26 7.44
CA HIS A 79 1.69 -3.29 6.90
C HIS A 79 1.09 -4.17 8.00
N LEU A 80 1.86 -4.44 9.07
CA LEU A 80 1.38 -5.23 10.22
C LEU A 80 0.25 -4.54 10.97
N ARG A 81 0.18 -3.21 10.91
CA ARG A 81 -0.84 -2.42 11.59
C ARG A 81 -1.93 -1.91 10.63
N MET A 82 -1.91 -2.38 9.37
CA MET A 82 -2.81 -1.88 8.32
C MET A 82 -2.72 -0.37 8.15
N GLU A 83 -1.49 0.15 8.25
CA GLU A 83 -1.17 1.57 8.07
C GLU A 83 -0.28 1.81 6.85
N ALA A 84 -0.17 0.80 6.00
CA ALA A 84 0.59 0.92 4.75
C ALA A 84 -0.06 0.10 3.65
N VAL A 85 0.13 0.56 2.42
CA VAL A 85 -0.35 -0.13 1.23
C VAL A 85 0.63 0.09 0.08
N ASP A 86 0.83 -0.95 -0.71
CA ASP A 86 1.62 -0.90 -1.93
C ASP A 86 0.66 -1.03 -3.11
N PHE A 87 0.80 -0.15 -4.10
CA PHE A 87 -0.10 -0.16 -5.25
C PHE A 87 0.58 0.31 -6.52
N VAL A 88 -0.06 -0.01 -7.65
CA VAL A 88 0.35 0.46 -8.98
C VAL A 88 -0.83 1.19 -9.61
N PRO A 89 -0.65 2.45 -10.04
CA PRO A 89 -1.72 3.13 -10.78
C PRO A 89 -1.94 2.43 -12.12
N LEU A 90 -3.19 2.21 -12.48
CA LEU A 90 -3.53 1.47 -13.71
C LEU A 90 -3.29 2.30 -14.96
N ASN A 91 -3.69 3.58 -14.94
CA ASN A 91 -3.70 4.46 -16.12
C ASN A 91 -2.70 5.62 -16.03
N LYS A 92 -1.77 5.57 -15.11
CA LYS A 92 -0.74 6.60 -14.92
C LYS A 92 0.57 5.95 -14.54
N GLY A 93 1.68 6.60 -14.88
CA GLY A 93 2.99 6.14 -14.41
C GLY A 93 3.13 6.33 -12.91
N ALA A 94 3.86 5.44 -12.24
CA ALA A 94 4.05 5.52 -10.80
C ALA A 94 4.72 6.82 -10.37
N LYS A 95 5.73 7.25 -11.09
CA LYS A 95 6.44 8.52 -10.79
C LYS A 95 5.50 9.72 -10.88
N SER A 96 4.66 9.76 -11.92
CA SER A 96 3.68 10.83 -12.12
C SER A 96 2.64 10.83 -10.98
N ALA A 97 2.20 9.64 -10.58
CA ALA A 97 1.25 9.48 -9.48
C ALA A 97 1.85 9.94 -8.16
N LEU A 98 3.10 9.57 -7.88
CA LEU A 98 3.79 10.00 -6.66
C LEU A 98 3.88 11.52 -6.60
N LYS A 99 4.25 12.16 -7.71
CA LYS A 99 4.32 13.63 -7.79
C LYS A 99 2.95 14.27 -7.54
N ALA A 100 1.87 13.68 -8.04
CA ALA A 100 0.52 14.18 -7.84
C ALA A 100 0.14 14.14 -6.34
N ILE A 101 0.50 13.07 -5.65
CA ILE A 101 0.23 12.95 -4.22
C ILE A 101 0.98 14.04 -3.44
N VAL A 102 2.28 14.20 -3.72
CA VAL A 102 3.10 15.22 -3.04
C VAL A 102 2.53 16.60 -3.28
N LYS A 103 2.20 16.92 -4.53
CA LYS A 103 1.68 18.23 -4.92
C LYS A 103 0.32 18.54 -4.29
N SER A 104 -0.50 17.51 -4.06
CA SER A 104 -1.85 17.69 -3.52
C SER A 104 -1.87 18.18 -2.08
N GLY A 105 -0.78 18.00 -1.34
CA GLY A 105 -0.74 18.29 0.09
C GLY A 105 -1.39 17.24 0.97
N TYR A 106 -1.85 16.13 0.39
CA TYR A 106 -2.46 15.04 1.17
C TYR A 106 -1.49 14.52 2.23
N PRO A 107 -1.93 14.32 3.48
CA PRO A 107 -1.03 13.87 4.55
C PRO A 107 -0.59 12.42 4.34
N PHE A 108 0.69 12.17 4.58
CA PHE A 108 1.26 10.83 4.56
C PHE A 108 2.46 10.76 5.49
N GLY A 109 2.75 9.58 6.02
CA GLY A 109 3.97 9.37 6.80
C GLY A 109 5.14 9.13 5.86
N GLN A 110 4.93 8.24 4.89
CA GLN A 110 5.99 7.84 3.98
C GLN A 110 5.42 7.54 2.59
N LEU A 111 6.12 8.01 1.56
CA LEU A 111 5.86 7.65 0.17
C LEU A 111 7.17 7.12 -0.40
N ILE A 112 7.12 5.94 -1.01
CA ILE A 112 8.31 5.36 -1.62
C ILE A 112 7.97 4.96 -3.06
N LEU A 113 8.80 5.42 -4.00
CA LEU A 113 8.76 4.90 -5.35
C LEU A 113 9.72 3.71 -5.39
N GLU A 114 9.17 2.51 -5.56
CA GLU A 114 9.95 1.28 -5.51
C GLU A 114 10.12 0.69 -6.91
N LYS A 115 11.35 0.55 -7.34
CA LYS A 115 11.65 -0.17 -8.58
C LYS A 115 11.74 -1.65 -8.25
N ARG A 116 10.89 -2.46 -8.87
CA ARG A 116 10.84 -3.90 -8.63
C ARG A 116 10.69 -4.61 -9.97
N GLY A 117 11.71 -5.40 -10.34
CA GLY A 117 11.75 -6.03 -11.65
C GLY A 117 11.72 -4.98 -12.76
N LEU A 118 10.76 -5.11 -13.69
CA LEU A 118 10.60 -4.17 -14.81
C LEU A 118 9.60 -3.06 -14.50
N GLY A 119 9.00 -3.08 -13.32
CA GLY A 119 7.95 -2.12 -12.97
C GLY A 119 8.31 -1.25 -11.78
N GLN A 120 7.39 -0.35 -11.46
CA GLN A 120 7.50 0.53 -10.31
C GLN A 120 6.22 0.44 -9.49
N ILE A 121 6.39 0.44 -8.17
CA ILE A 121 5.29 0.34 -7.19
C ILE A 121 5.38 1.55 -6.28
N ILE A 122 4.25 2.03 -5.80
CA ILE A 122 4.22 3.09 -4.79
C ILE A 122 3.86 2.45 -3.44
N HIS A 123 4.70 2.72 -2.44
CA HIS A 123 4.40 2.42 -1.05
C HIS A 123 3.87 3.68 -0.39
N PHE A 124 2.70 3.59 0.23
CA PHE A 124 2.08 4.67 0.98
C PHE A 124 1.96 4.24 2.45
N GLY A 125 2.56 5.00 3.34
CA GLY A 125 2.41 4.80 4.78
C GLY A 125 1.61 5.93 5.40
N VAL A 126 0.67 5.60 6.27
CA VAL A 126 -0.18 6.57 6.97
C VAL A 126 0.65 7.38 7.96
N GLY A 127 0.38 8.68 8.08
CA GLY A 127 1.06 9.55 9.02
C GLY A 127 1.15 10.97 8.52
N THR A 128 2.04 11.75 9.11
CA THR A 128 2.19 13.17 8.80
C THR A 128 3.64 13.61 8.56
N LYS A 129 4.59 12.70 8.65
CA LYS A 129 6.02 13.01 8.50
C LYS A 129 6.40 13.49 7.11
N ARG A 130 5.67 13.07 6.08
CA ARG A 130 5.88 13.45 4.67
C ARG A 130 7.28 13.10 4.14
N GLU A 131 7.78 11.94 4.50
CA GLU A 131 9.04 11.43 3.97
C GLU A 131 8.83 10.84 2.58
N VAL A 132 9.62 11.27 1.59
CA VAL A 132 9.55 10.75 0.22
C VAL A 132 10.88 10.10 -0.14
N LEU A 133 10.82 8.84 -0.52
CA LEU A 133 12.02 8.03 -0.80
C LEU A 133 11.94 7.38 -2.18
N TYR A 134 13.09 6.99 -2.69
CA TYR A 134 13.23 6.14 -3.86
C TYR A 134 13.94 4.86 -3.45
N SER A 135 13.45 3.71 -3.88
CA SER A 135 14.06 2.41 -3.61
C SER A 135 14.43 1.74 -4.94
N PRO A 136 15.73 1.76 -5.33
CA PRO A 136 16.16 1.14 -6.59
C PRO A 136 16.12 -0.40 -6.54
N LYS A 137 16.18 -0.97 -5.35
CA LYS A 137 16.05 -2.41 -5.12
C LYS A 137 15.64 -2.67 -3.68
N GLN A 138 15.15 -3.86 -3.40
CA GLN A 138 14.70 -4.24 -2.06
C GLN A 138 15.78 -3.97 -1.00
N GLY A 139 15.38 -3.32 0.08
CA GLY A 139 16.28 -3.02 1.20
C GLY A 139 17.14 -1.78 1.03
N VAL A 140 17.10 -1.12 -0.13
CA VAL A 140 17.89 0.09 -0.39
C VAL A 140 16.94 1.28 -0.57
N TYR A 141 17.19 2.34 0.18
CA TYR A 141 16.36 3.56 0.17
C TYR A 141 17.23 4.79 0.09
N GLU A 142 16.81 5.75 -0.73
CA GLU A 142 17.50 7.03 -0.87
C GLU A 142 16.45 8.15 -0.93
N ALA A 143 16.88 9.38 -0.63
CA ALA A 143 15.98 10.50 -0.69
C ALA A 143 15.46 10.68 -2.14
N TRP A 144 14.17 10.97 -2.26
CA TRP A 144 13.58 11.22 -3.57
C TRP A 144 14.13 12.52 -4.16
N LYS A 145 14.54 12.45 -5.41
CA LYS A 145 14.99 13.62 -6.19
C LYS A 145 14.20 13.66 -7.49
N GLU A 146 13.68 14.83 -7.81
CA GLU A 146 12.97 15.02 -9.08
C GLU A 146 13.90 14.98 -10.29
#